data_90e663922060f11011602b6c0d097401
#
_entry.id   90e663922060f11011602b6c0d097401
#
_cell.length_a   1.000
_cell.length_b   1.000
_cell.length_c   1.000
_cell.angle_alpha   90.00
_cell.angle_beta   90.00
_cell.angle_gamma   90.00
#
_symmetry.space_group_name_H-M   'P 1'
#
loop_
_entity.id
_entity.type
_entity.pdbx_description
1 polymer ?
#
loop_
_entity_poly.entity_id
_entity_poly.type
_entity_poly.pdbx_seq_one_letter_code
_entity_poly.pdbx_strand_id
1 'polypeptide(L)'
;MVNRNKYNSSIGFTDVLFNILVGFAFLFIVAFLLIKPEAKKEDFERKAEFVVVMEWDHDQPDDIDLYVQDPTDNKVHFRLPIINFMYLDKDDLGFANDVVKNVDGSITKVNINREVVTIRGIIPVEYIVNAHYYSAREWVGENRMLRTNTDSDMEYTNSRQINNKEKALTVKVELHKVTPYKILWVGEKTFNHKGQEETFVRFTVDPGGKLIGDFSYEEKNFVIPYNRVGGAPDIIEDEPSGASAFESGTEESHFSPERANRGL
;
A
#
# COMPACT_ATOMS: atom_id res chain seq x y z
N MET A 1 -97.03 -11.94 1.98
CA MET A 1 -95.74 -12.63 1.81
C MET A 1 -94.68 -11.57 1.62
N VAL A 2 -93.85 -11.32 2.63
CA VAL A 2 -92.75 -10.31 2.59
C VAL A 2 -91.50 -11.04 2.07
N ASN A 3 -91.05 -10.66 0.86
CA ASN A 3 -89.82 -11.20 0.24
C ASN A 3 -88.62 -10.59 0.95
N ARG A 4 -87.96 -11.35 1.83
CA ARG A 4 -86.73 -10.99 2.47
C ARG A 4 -85.59 -11.23 1.47
N ASN A 5 -85.17 -10.20 0.79
CA ASN A 5 -83.88 -10.25 0.07
C ASN A 5 -82.77 -10.65 1.02
N LYS A 6 -82.25 -11.86 0.88
CA LYS A 6 -81.00 -12.29 1.53
C LYS A 6 -79.85 -11.46 0.95
N TYR A 7 -79.38 -10.47 1.68
CA TYR A 7 -78.14 -9.83 1.34
C TYR A 7 -77.05 -10.87 1.47
N ASN A 8 -76.44 -11.22 0.36
CA ASN A 8 -75.26 -12.08 0.37
C ASN A 8 -74.09 -11.34 0.94
N SER A 9 -73.63 -11.68 2.15
CA SER A 9 -72.51 -11.07 2.84
C SER A 9 -71.16 -11.28 2.12
N SER A 10 -71.13 -12.08 1.04
CA SER A 10 -69.92 -12.31 0.26
C SER A 10 -69.39 -11.06 -0.46
N ILE A 11 -70.27 -10.14 -0.89
CA ILE A 11 -69.88 -8.92 -1.60
C ILE A 11 -69.13 -7.98 -0.61
N GLY A 12 -69.64 -7.80 0.59
CA GLY A 12 -69.00 -6.97 1.60
C GLY A 12 -67.62 -7.56 2.03
N PHE A 13 -67.51 -8.88 2.10
CA PHE A 13 -66.22 -9.51 2.42
C PHE A 13 -65.18 -9.34 1.31
N THR A 14 -65.62 -9.46 0.04
CA THR A 14 -64.74 -9.25 -1.13
C THR A 14 -64.25 -7.80 -1.22
N ASP A 15 -65.13 -6.82 -0.90
CA ASP A 15 -64.78 -5.41 -0.89
C ASP A 15 -63.75 -5.08 0.18
N VAL A 16 -63.91 -5.63 1.38
CA VAL A 16 -62.93 -5.50 2.45
C VAL A 16 -61.57 -6.11 2.06
N LEU A 17 -61.57 -7.32 1.48
CA LEU A 17 -60.36 -7.97 1.01
C LEU A 17 -59.67 -7.16 -0.07
N PHE A 18 -60.41 -6.59 -1.02
CA PHE A 18 -59.86 -5.75 -2.07
C PHE A 18 -59.22 -4.48 -1.51
N ASN A 19 -59.91 -3.80 -0.57
CA ASN A 19 -59.37 -2.62 0.07
C ASN A 19 -58.07 -2.89 0.88
N ILE A 20 -58.03 -4.05 1.58
CA ILE A 20 -56.80 -4.50 2.25
C ILE A 20 -55.70 -4.76 1.25
N LEU A 21 -55.96 -5.43 0.14
CA LEU A 21 -54.98 -5.71 -0.91
C LEU A 21 -54.41 -4.42 -1.51
N VAL A 22 -55.29 -3.45 -1.83
CA VAL A 22 -54.89 -2.13 -2.34
C VAL A 22 -54.02 -1.39 -1.32
N GLY A 23 -54.39 -1.46 -0.02
CA GLY A 23 -53.58 -0.90 1.06
C GLY A 23 -52.17 -1.52 1.16
N PHE A 24 -52.10 -2.86 1.07
CA PHE A 24 -50.81 -3.54 1.03
C PHE A 24 -49.97 -3.16 -0.20
N ALA A 25 -50.58 -3.14 -1.39
CA ALA A 25 -49.92 -2.74 -2.62
C ALA A 25 -49.35 -1.30 -2.51
N PHE A 26 -50.14 -0.39 -1.95
CA PHE A 26 -49.69 0.98 -1.71
C PHE A 26 -48.51 1.06 -0.72
N LEU A 27 -48.62 0.35 0.41
CA LEU A 27 -47.50 0.29 1.40
C LEU A 27 -46.26 -0.33 0.81
N PHE A 28 -46.42 -1.36 -0.03
CA PHE A 28 -45.31 -2.03 -0.71
C PHE A 28 -44.59 -1.04 -1.67
N ILE A 29 -45.37 -0.27 -2.46
CA ILE A 29 -44.80 0.75 -3.35
C ILE A 29 -44.07 1.83 -2.55
N VAL A 30 -44.66 2.32 -1.44
CA VAL A 30 -44.04 3.29 -0.58
C VAL A 30 -42.75 2.74 0.05
N ALA A 31 -42.78 1.50 0.54
CA ALA A 31 -41.60 0.84 1.07
C ALA A 31 -40.49 0.70 0.02
N PHE A 32 -40.85 0.34 -1.22
CA PHE A 32 -39.91 0.23 -2.33
C PHE A 32 -39.29 1.58 -2.71
N LEU A 33 -40.09 2.66 -2.67
CA LEU A 33 -39.59 4.02 -2.92
C LEU A 33 -38.73 4.56 -1.78
N LEU A 34 -38.94 4.08 -0.54
CA LEU A 34 -38.12 4.43 0.62
C LEU A 34 -36.84 3.64 0.75
N ILE A 35 -36.73 2.47 0.07
CA ILE A 35 -35.46 1.79 -0.10
C ILE A 35 -34.58 2.68 -0.96
N LYS A 36 -33.87 3.62 -0.34
CA LYS A 36 -32.75 4.24 -1.00
C LYS A 36 -31.78 3.09 -1.29
N PRO A 37 -31.47 2.78 -2.56
CA PRO A 37 -30.30 1.96 -2.82
C PRO A 37 -29.20 2.70 -2.05
N GLU A 38 -28.56 2.03 -1.09
CA GLU A 38 -27.27 2.53 -0.60
C GLU A 38 -26.53 2.86 -1.88
N ALA A 39 -26.24 4.16 -2.05
CA ALA A 39 -25.30 4.54 -3.09
C ALA A 39 -24.14 3.60 -2.82
N LYS A 40 -23.98 2.56 -3.69
CA LYS A 40 -22.73 1.84 -3.74
C LYS A 40 -21.74 2.99 -3.69
N LYS A 41 -21.00 3.15 -2.58
CA LYS A 41 -19.70 3.77 -2.66
C LYS A 41 -19.09 2.94 -3.78
N GLU A 42 -19.21 3.46 -5.00
CA GLU A 42 -18.32 3.01 -6.03
C GLU A 42 -16.98 3.25 -5.35
N ASP A 43 -16.42 2.16 -4.84
CA ASP A 43 -14.99 2.07 -4.73
C ASP A 43 -14.57 2.39 -6.14
N PHE A 44 -14.36 3.70 -6.36
CA PHE A 44 -13.61 4.13 -7.50
C PHE A 44 -12.24 3.52 -7.25
N GLU A 45 -12.08 2.25 -7.66
CA GLU A 45 -10.77 1.72 -7.94
C GLU A 45 -10.15 2.73 -8.88
N ARG A 46 -9.45 3.70 -8.30
CA ARG A 46 -8.74 4.68 -9.09
C ARG A 46 -7.72 3.86 -9.86
N LYS A 47 -8.01 3.69 -11.16
CA LYS A 47 -7.09 3.03 -12.06
C LYS A 47 -5.77 3.79 -11.96
N ALA A 48 -4.67 3.06 -11.94
CA ALA A 48 -3.37 3.67 -11.95
C ALA A 48 -3.25 4.60 -13.18
N GLU A 49 -2.75 5.80 -12.96
CA GLU A 49 -2.43 6.74 -14.03
C GLU A 49 -1.00 6.52 -14.51
N PHE A 50 -0.10 6.33 -13.55
CA PHE A 50 1.29 5.97 -13.81
C PHE A 50 1.69 4.78 -12.95
N VAL A 51 2.67 4.04 -13.44
CA VAL A 51 3.35 2.97 -12.70
C VAL A 51 4.86 3.20 -12.83
N VAL A 52 5.54 3.17 -11.71
CA VAL A 52 7.01 3.15 -11.64
C VAL A 52 7.40 1.73 -11.26
N VAL A 53 8.23 1.10 -12.10
CA VAL A 53 8.75 -0.25 -11.88
C VAL A 53 10.25 -0.14 -11.72
N MET A 54 10.77 -0.66 -10.64
CA MET A 54 12.20 -0.80 -10.38
C MET A 54 12.57 -2.27 -10.36
N GLU A 55 13.65 -2.65 -11.02
CA GLU A 55 14.15 -4.02 -11.08
C GLU A 55 15.67 -4.05 -10.95
N TRP A 56 16.16 -5.10 -10.34
CA TRP A 56 17.58 -5.43 -10.33
C TRP A 56 17.77 -6.94 -10.57
N ASP A 57 19.01 -7.37 -10.73
CA ASP A 57 19.34 -8.74 -11.04
C ASP A 57 18.68 -9.71 -10.04
N HIS A 58 17.84 -10.59 -10.55
CA HIS A 58 17.06 -11.56 -9.78
C HIS A 58 17.91 -12.60 -9.02
N ASP A 59 19.19 -12.75 -9.39
CA ASP A 59 20.12 -13.62 -8.69
C ASP A 59 20.87 -12.91 -7.54
N GLN A 60 20.63 -11.62 -7.34
CA GLN A 60 21.24 -10.85 -6.26
C GLN A 60 20.33 -10.80 -5.02
N PRO A 61 20.88 -11.09 -3.83
CA PRO A 61 20.09 -11.06 -2.60
C PRO A 61 19.98 -9.67 -1.97
N ASP A 62 20.38 -8.65 -2.70
CA ASP A 62 20.41 -7.28 -2.22
C ASP A 62 19.02 -6.68 -2.11
N ASP A 63 18.90 -5.67 -1.26
CA ASP A 63 17.66 -4.98 -0.96
C ASP A 63 17.80 -3.50 -1.39
N ILE A 64 16.95 -3.09 -2.33
CA ILE A 64 16.94 -1.76 -2.94
C ILE A 64 15.55 -1.18 -2.78
N ASP A 65 15.44 -0.04 -2.10
CA ASP A 65 14.17 0.64 -1.86
C ASP A 65 13.84 1.66 -2.95
N LEU A 66 12.62 1.64 -3.43
CA LEU A 66 12.05 2.63 -4.34
C LEU A 66 11.36 3.76 -3.57
N TYR A 67 11.71 4.99 -3.89
CA TYR A 67 11.08 6.20 -3.37
C TYR A 67 10.45 6.99 -4.51
N VAL A 68 9.21 7.39 -4.35
CA VAL A 68 8.57 8.33 -5.27
C VAL A 68 8.02 9.51 -4.48
N GLN A 69 8.44 10.71 -4.83
CA GLN A 69 7.95 11.95 -4.24
C GLN A 69 6.91 12.61 -5.15
N ASP A 70 5.83 13.09 -4.57
CA ASP A 70 4.80 13.88 -5.24
C ASP A 70 5.08 15.40 -5.16
N PRO A 71 4.32 16.25 -5.88
CA PRO A 71 4.49 17.70 -5.84
C PRO A 71 4.25 18.38 -4.48
N THR A 72 3.70 17.66 -3.50
CA THR A 72 3.45 18.16 -2.14
C THR A 72 4.53 17.73 -1.15
N ASP A 73 5.68 17.30 -1.66
CA ASP A 73 6.83 16.78 -0.90
C ASP A 73 6.58 15.47 -0.11
N ASN A 74 5.43 14.83 -0.30
CA ASN A 74 5.16 13.52 0.28
C ASN A 74 5.87 12.42 -0.51
N LYS A 75 6.40 11.43 0.21
CA LYS A 75 7.18 10.34 -0.34
C LYS A 75 6.53 9.00 -0.01
N VAL A 76 6.31 8.17 -1.03
CA VAL A 76 5.94 6.76 -0.84
C VAL A 76 7.21 5.93 -0.82
N HIS A 77 7.31 5.01 0.14
CA HIS A 77 8.43 4.09 0.33
C HIS A 77 8.02 2.97 1.31
N PHE A 78 8.91 2.02 1.61
CA PHE A 78 8.63 0.83 2.43
C PHE A 78 7.99 1.12 3.80
N ARG A 79 8.35 2.21 4.50
CA ARG A 79 7.74 2.58 5.79
C ARG A 79 6.42 3.33 5.66
N LEU A 80 6.21 4.00 4.54
CA LEU A 80 4.98 4.72 4.22
C LEU A 80 4.45 4.27 2.86
N PRO A 81 3.91 3.05 2.78
CA PRO A 81 3.55 2.42 1.51
C PRO A 81 2.34 3.05 0.83
N ILE A 82 1.60 3.91 1.52
CA ILE A 82 0.44 4.61 0.96
C ILE A 82 0.46 6.05 1.44
N ILE A 83 0.55 6.98 0.50
CA ILE A 83 0.40 8.41 0.78
C ILE A 83 -0.24 9.12 -0.41
N ASN A 84 -1.23 9.97 -0.16
CA ASN A 84 -2.02 10.66 -1.18
C ASN A 84 -2.56 9.68 -2.24
N PHE A 85 -2.07 9.77 -3.47
CA PHE A 85 -2.45 8.91 -4.59
C PHE A 85 -1.35 7.93 -4.99
N MET A 86 -0.29 7.83 -4.19
CA MET A 86 0.83 6.93 -4.43
C MET A 86 0.75 5.71 -3.53
N TYR A 87 1.03 4.53 -4.11
CA TYR A 87 0.95 3.23 -3.45
C TYR A 87 2.18 2.41 -3.82
N LEU A 88 2.93 1.95 -2.82
CA LEU A 88 3.95 0.92 -3.00
C LEU A 88 3.22 -0.43 -3.01
N ASP A 89 3.00 -0.99 -4.19
CA ASP A 89 2.23 -2.22 -4.35
C ASP A 89 3.05 -3.47 -4.08
N LYS A 90 4.38 -3.39 -4.27
CA LYS A 90 5.32 -4.45 -3.93
C LYS A 90 6.57 -3.83 -3.33
N ASP A 91 6.88 -4.23 -2.12
CA ASP A 91 8.13 -4.03 -1.39
C ASP A 91 8.94 -5.32 -1.46
N ASP A 92 10.17 -5.26 -1.93
CA ASP A 92 11.02 -6.41 -2.19
C ASP A 92 12.25 -6.37 -1.27
N LEU A 93 12.30 -7.29 -0.34
CA LEU A 93 13.40 -7.42 0.62
C LEU A 93 14.55 -8.29 0.08
N GLY A 94 14.74 -8.33 -1.24
CA GLY A 94 15.58 -9.31 -1.90
C GLY A 94 15.01 -10.71 -1.68
N PHE A 95 15.86 -11.69 -1.37
CA PHE A 95 15.37 -13.06 -1.18
C PHE A 95 14.54 -13.29 0.10
N ALA A 96 14.39 -12.31 0.96
CA ALA A 96 13.73 -12.52 2.25
C ALA A 96 12.22 -12.80 2.09
N ASN A 97 11.58 -12.23 1.07
CA ASN A 97 10.15 -12.40 0.80
C ASN A 97 9.81 -13.19 -0.47
N ASP A 98 10.80 -13.87 -1.06
CA ASP A 98 10.63 -14.64 -2.30
C ASP A 98 10.04 -16.05 -2.08
N VAL A 99 9.62 -16.36 -0.89
CA VAL A 99 9.12 -17.69 -0.54
C VAL A 99 7.62 -17.69 -0.40
N VAL A 100 6.94 -18.46 -1.24
CA VAL A 100 5.50 -18.69 -1.17
C VAL A 100 5.23 -20.07 -0.63
N LYS A 101 4.50 -20.16 0.50
CA LYS A 101 4.01 -21.42 1.03
C LYS A 101 2.70 -21.79 0.37
N ASN A 102 2.69 -22.89 -0.36
CA ASN A 102 1.51 -23.42 -1.04
C ASN A 102 0.52 -24.08 -0.06
N VAL A 103 -0.71 -24.28 -0.51
CA VAL A 103 -1.79 -24.89 0.29
C VAL A 103 -1.45 -26.34 0.69
N ASP A 104 -0.69 -27.06 -0.13
CA ASP A 104 -0.21 -28.45 0.12
C ASP A 104 0.98 -28.51 1.08
N GLY A 105 1.46 -27.36 1.57
CA GLY A 105 2.63 -27.25 2.45
C GLY A 105 3.97 -27.20 1.71
N SER A 106 3.96 -27.32 0.38
CA SER A 106 5.19 -27.14 -0.42
C SER A 106 5.60 -25.66 -0.47
N ILE A 107 6.87 -25.43 -0.78
CA ILE A 107 7.46 -24.10 -0.86
C ILE A 107 7.82 -23.81 -2.31
N THR A 108 7.32 -22.71 -2.85
CA THR A 108 7.72 -22.19 -4.14
C THR A 108 8.59 -20.96 -3.94
N LYS A 109 9.77 -20.94 -4.54
CA LYS A 109 10.65 -19.79 -4.57
C LYS A 109 10.41 -19.00 -5.84
N VAL A 110 10.18 -17.69 -5.68
CA VAL A 110 9.91 -16.73 -6.77
C VAL A 110 11.00 -15.68 -6.73
N ASN A 111 12.07 -15.88 -7.50
CA ASN A 111 13.17 -14.92 -7.58
C ASN A 111 12.76 -13.77 -8.52
N ILE A 112 12.15 -12.73 -7.99
CA ILE A 112 11.79 -11.52 -8.72
C ILE A 112 12.15 -10.31 -7.88
N ASN A 113 13.33 -9.76 -8.12
CA ASN A 113 13.78 -8.51 -7.50
C ASN A 113 13.11 -7.34 -8.21
N ARG A 114 12.01 -6.86 -7.64
CA ARG A 114 11.19 -5.81 -8.24
C ARG A 114 10.40 -5.06 -7.19
N GLU A 115 10.43 -3.74 -7.27
CA GLU A 115 9.50 -2.87 -6.55
C GLU A 115 8.60 -2.11 -7.51
N VAL A 116 7.37 -1.85 -7.06
CA VAL A 116 6.35 -1.21 -7.90
C VAL A 116 5.61 -0.15 -7.10
N VAL A 117 5.62 1.07 -7.62
CA VAL A 117 4.79 2.17 -7.13
C VAL A 117 3.74 2.52 -8.17
N THR A 118 2.47 2.57 -7.75
CA THR A 118 1.38 3.07 -8.58
C THR A 118 0.93 4.45 -8.13
N ILE A 119 0.72 5.34 -9.11
CA ILE A 119 0.14 6.68 -8.92
C ILE A 119 -1.29 6.62 -9.45
N ARG A 120 -2.27 6.66 -8.55
CA ARG A 120 -3.70 6.45 -8.84
C ARG A 120 -4.52 7.73 -8.94
N GLY A 121 -3.88 8.86 -8.92
CA GLY A 121 -4.48 10.19 -9.09
C GLY A 121 -3.39 11.20 -9.38
N ILE A 122 -3.74 12.27 -10.06
CA ILE A 122 -2.77 13.28 -10.50
C ILE A 122 -2.79 14.46 -9.53
N ILE A 123 -1.64 14.75 -8.95
CA ILE A 123 -1.30 16.04 -8.39
C ILE A 123 -0.42 16.70 -9.46
N PRO A 124 -0.85 17.80 -10.10
CA PRO A 124 -0.05 18.40 -11.17
C PRO A 124 1.25 18.98 -10.63
N VAL A 125 2.26 19.05 -11.43
CA VAL A 125 3.63 19.53 -11.25
C VAL A 125 4.61 18.33 -11.18
N GLU A 126 5.69 18.41 -10.45
CA GLU A 126 6.84 17.52 -10.54
C GLU A 126 6.74 16.32 -9.60
N TYR A 127 7.05 15.15 -10.16
CA TYR A 127 7.31 13.91 -9.42
C TYR A 127 8.79 13.55 -9.52
N ILE A 128 9.34 12.95 -8.47
CA ILE A 128 10.75 12.54 -8.39
C ILE A 128 10.83 11.07 -8.04
N VAL A 129 11.65 10.32 -8.77
CA VAL A 129 11.86 8.89 -8.58
C VAL A 129 13.30 8.64 -8.17
N ASN A 130 13.49 8.10 -6.97
CA ASN A 130 14.78 7.71 -6.43
C ASN A 130 14.83 6.22 -6.14
N ALA A 131 16.03 5.67 -6.11
CA ALA A 131 16.31 4.37 -5.53
C ALA A 131 17.43 4.50 -4.49
N HIS A 132 17.33 3.72 -3.42
CA HIS A 132 18.28 3.69 -2.32
C HIS A 132 18.78 2.26 -2.07
N TYR A 133 20.09 2.07 -2.07
CA TYR A 133 20.69 0.77 -1.78
C TYR A 133 20.70 0.50 -0.28
N TYR A 134 19.59 -0.06 0.21
CA TYR A 134 19.36 -0.24 1.65
C TYR A 134 20.27 -1.30 2.26
N SER A 135 20.35 -2.49 1.65
CA SER A 135 21.10 -3.60 2.23
C SER A 135 21.91 -4.39 1.20
N ALA A 136 23.22 -4.32 1.30
CA ALA A 136 24.13 -5.20 0.56
C ALA A 136 24.17 -6.57 1.22
N ARG A 137 23.93 -7.65 0.44
CA ARG A 137 23.86 -9.02 0.93
C ARG A 137 24.70 -9.94 0.08
N GLU A 138 25.11 -11.06 0.64
CA GLU A 138 25.78 -12.13 -0.08
C GLU A 138 25.13 -13.48 0.21
N TRP A 139 25.26 -14.42 -0.73
CA TRP A 139 24.81 -15.79 -0.55
C TRP A 139 25.68 -16.53 0.48
N VAL A 140 25.05 -17.29 1.36
CA VAL A 140 25.73 -18.08 2.41
C VAL A 140 25.43 -19.57 2.26
N GLY A 141 25.39 -20.09 1.04
CA GLY A 141 25.20 -21.51 0.75
C GLY A 141 23.75 -22.00 0.94
N GLU A 142 23.45 -23.16 0.36
CA GLU A 142 22.08 -23.66 0.18
C GLU A 142 21.33 -24.10 1.45
N ASN A 143 21.96 -24.19 2.64
CA ASN A 143 21.40 -24.94 3.77
C ASN A 143 21.44 -24.25 5.13
N ARG A 144 21.40 -22.95 5.26
CA ARG A 144 21.27 -22.32 6.57
C ARG A 144 19.84 -21.87 6.86
N MET A 145 19.09 -22.69 7.60
CA MET A 145 17.89 -22.25 8.30
C MET A 145 18.29 -21.32 9.43
N LEU A 146 17.97 -20.05 9.32
CA LEU A 146 17.98 -19.16 10.47
C LEU A 146 16.63 -19.30 11.17
N ARG A 147 16.61 -19.89 12.35
CA ARG A 147 15.44 -19.84 13.24
C ARG A 147 15.28 -18.41 13.71
N THR A 148 14.20 -17.77 13.32
CA THR A 148 13.71 -16.60 14.01
C THR A 148 12.99 -17.04 15.29
N ASN A 149 13.03 -16.22 16.35
CA ASN A 149 12.50 -16.56 17.68
C ASN A 149 10.95 -16.61 17.75
N THR A 150 10.25 -16.62 16.64
CA THR A 150 8.80 -16.78 16.56
C THR A 150 8.50 -18.12 15.92
N ASP A 151 7.83 -18.99 16.67
CA ASP A 151 7.52 -20.39 16.33
C ASP A 151 6.66 -20.61 15.07
N SER A 152 6.36 -19.59 14.28
CA SER A 152 5.44 -19.70 13.14
C SER A 152 6.04 -19.49 11.76
N ASP A 153 7.20 -18.83 11.63
CA ASP A 153 7.72 -18.49 10.31
C ASP A 153 9.19 -18.91 10.18
N MET A 154 9.40 -20.03 9.47
CA MET A 154 10.73 -20.39 8.98
C MET A 154 11.07 -19.48 7.80
N GLU A 155 11.74 -18.38 8.07
CA GLU A 155 12.32 -17.55 7.04
C GLU A 155 13.57 -18.25 6.47
N TYR A 156 13.46 -18.74 5.24
CA TYR A 156 14.60 -19.30 4.51
C TYR A 156 15.43 -18.17 3.93
N THR A 157 16.29 -17.56 4.73
CA THR A 157 17.25 -16.59 4.22
C THR A 157 18.59 -17.26 3.97
N ASN A 158 18.88 -17.55 2.71
CA ASN A 158 20.21 -18.04 2.29
C ASN A 158 21.21 -16.90 2.10
N SER A 159 20.88 -15.71 2.55
CA SER A 159 21.71 -14.53 2.40
C SER A 159 22.03 -13.87 3.74
N ARG A 160 23.18 -13.23 3.84
CA ARG A 160 23.56 -12.42 5.01
C ARG A 160 23.92 -11.01 4.59
N GLN A 161 23.63 -10.05 5.45
CA GLN A 161 24.07 -8.68 5.26
C GLN A 161 25.58 -8.58 5.27
N ILE A 162 26.15 -7.84 4.32
CA ILE A 162 27.56 -7.54 4.23
C ILE A 162 27.79 -6.16 4.83
N ASN A 163 28.63 -6.08 5.86
CA ASN A 163 29.03 -4.81 6.42
C ASN A 163 30.25 -4.29 5.65
N ASN A 164 30.21 -3.02 5.23
CA ASN A 164 31.31 -2.25 4.62
C ASN A 164 31.90 -2.83 3.32
N LYS A 165 31.11 -3.43 2.46
CA LYS A 165 31.64 -3.79 1.14
C LYS A 165 31.06 -2.92 0.06
N GLU A 166 31.95 -2.48 -0.79
CA GLU A 166 31.61 -1.99 -2.11
C GLU A 166 31.11 -3.18 -2.94
N LYS A 167 29.87 -3.14 -3.35
CA LYS A 167 29.26 -4.12 -4.22
C LYS A 167 28.50 -3.37 -5.30
N ALA A 168 28.96 -3.53 -6.53
CA ALA A 168 28.29 -2.92 -7.68
C ALA A 168 27.00 -3.70 -7.98
N LEU A 169 25.91 -2.96 -8.17
CA LEU A 169 24.61 -3.48 -8.53
C LEU A 169 23.93 -2.54 -9.51
N THR A 170 23.51 -3.06 -10.65
CA THR A 170 22.76 -2.27 -11.64
C THR A 170 21.28 -2.37 -11.37
N VAL A 171 20.64 -1.21 -11.27
CA VAL A 171 19.21 -1.06 -11.04
C VAL A 171 18.60 -0.40 -12.26
N LYS A 172 17.50 -0.94 -12.74
CA LYS A 172 16.70 -0.43 -13.86
C LYS A 172 15.40 0.14 -13.31
N VAL A 173 15.01 1.31 -13.80
CA VAL A 173 13.72 1.92 -13.49
C VAL A 173 12.96 2.24 -14.77
N GLU A 174 11.68 1.94 -14.77
CA GLU A 174 10.76 2.25 -15.87
C GLU A 174 9.60 3.11 -15.37
N LEU A 175 9.23 4.13 -16.11
CA LEU A 175 8.03 4.94 -15.90
C LEU A 175 7.00 4.63 -16.98
N HIS A 176 5.83 4.17 -16.57
CA HIS A 176 4.75 3.80 -17.46
C HIS A 176 3.54 4.72 -17.28
N LYS A 177 2.91 5.13 -18.37
CA LYS A 177 1.53 5.65 -18.41
C LYS A 177 0.60 4.47 -18.61
N VAL A 178 -0.50 4.40 -17.86
CA VAL A 178 -1.43 3.26 -17.93
C VAL A 178 -2.49 3.45 -19.00
N THR A 179 -3.01 4.66 -19.16
CA THR A 179 -4.10 4.92 -20.12
C THR A 179 -3.83 6.16 -20.98
N PRO A 180 -3.61 6.03 -22.31
CA PRO A 180 -3.29 4.78 -23.00
C PRO A 180 -1.93 4.23 -22.56
N TYR A 181 -1.77 2.92 -22.56
CA TYR A 181 -0.50 2.32 -22.12
C TYR A 181 0.68 2.76 -23.00
N LYS A 182 1.72 3.24 -22.33
CA LYS A 182 2.97 3.64 -22.96
C LYS A 182 4.10 3.64 -21.93
N ILE A 183 5.25 3.09 -22.29
CA ILE A 183 6.49 3.31 -21.55
C ILE A 183 6.97 4.73 -21.89
N LEU A 184 7.05 5.58 -20.89
CA LEU A 184 7.40 6.99 -21.04
C LEU A 184 8.91 7.20 -20.93
N TRP A 185 9.54 6.46 -20.03
CA TRP A 185 10.96 6.59 -19.73
C TRP A 185 11.51 5.26 -19.19
N VAL A 186 12.77 4.99 -19.51
CA VAL A 186 13.56 3.86 -18.99
C VAL A 186 14.96 4.36 -18.70
N GLY A 187 15.52 4.01 -17.56
CA GLY A 187 16.88 4.32 -17.20
C GLY A 187 17.50 3.25 -16.31
N GLU A 188 18.82 3.19 -16.36
CA GLU A 188 19.63 2.29 -15.54
C GLU A 188 20.72 3.07 -14.83
N LYS A 189 21.00 2.72 -13.59
CA LYS A 189 22.12 3.25 -12.80
C LYS A 189 22.80 2.14 -12.04
N THR A 190 24.12 2.26 -11.89
CA THR A 190 24.92 1.30 -11.10
C THR A 190 25.21 1.92 -9.74
N PHE A 191 24.75 1.23 -8.72
CA PHE A 191 25.11 1.49 -7.33
C PHE A 191 26.43 0.79 -7.01
N ASN A 192 27.28 1.44 -6.25
CA ASN A 192 28.61 0.91 -5.94
C ASN A 192 28.75 0.46 -4.48
N HIS A 193 27.88 0.96 -3.61
CA HIS A 193 27.94 0.64 -2.19
C HIS A 193 26.59 0.80 -1.49
N LYS A 194 26.42 0.10 -0.40
CA LYS A 194 25.29 0.27 0.51
C LYS A 194 25.17 1.72 0.99
N GLY A 195 23.95 2.22 1.06
CA GLY A 195 23.62 3.59 1.48
C GLY A 195 23.69 4.63 0.35
N GLN A 196 24.06 4.21 -0.87
CA GLN A 196 23.99 5.08 -2.03
C GLN A 196 22.54 5.31 -2.41
N GLU A 197 22.20 6.57 -2.71
CA GLU A 197 20.89 6.96 -3.25
C GLU A 197 21.11 7.65 -4.60
N GLU A 198 20.20 7.40 -5.54
CA GLU A 198 20.27 7.94 -6.89
C GLU A 198 18.90 8.44 -7.32
N THR A 199 18.83 9.66 -7.83
CA THR A 199 17.65 10.17 -8.55
C THR A 199 17.65 9.63 -9.96
N PHE A 200 16.66 8.80 -10.30
CA PHE A 200 16.55 8.23 -11.65
C PHE A 200 15.94 9.20 -12.64
N VAL A 201 14.81 9.78 -12.27
CA VAL A 201 14.08 10.69 -13.16
C VAL A 201 13.18 11.62 -12.35
N ARG A 202 13.06 12.85 -12.86
CA ARG A 202 12.07 13.83 -12.44
C ARG A 202 11.19 14.14 -13.65
N PHE A 203 9.88 14.14 -13.46
CA PHE A 203 8.93 14.38 -14.54
C PHE A 203 7.76 15.25 -14.07
N THR A 204 7.31 16.10 -14.96
CA THR A 204 6.21 17.03 -14.69
C THR A 204 4.97 16.64 -15.46
N VAL A 205 3.82 16.72 -14.78
CA VAL A 205 2.51 16.42 -15.37
C VAL A 205 1.54 17.58 -15.23
N ASP A 206 0.67 17.73 -16.22
CA ASP A 206 -0.46 18.67 -16.17
C ASP A 206 -1.64 18.10 -15.35
N PRO A 207 -2.68 18.88 -15.04
CA PRO A 207 -3.85 18.37 -14.33
C PRO A 207 -4.57 17.20 -15.01
N GLY A 208 -4.37 17.02 -16.32
CA GLY A 208 -4.91 15.89 -17.10
C GLY A 208 -4.00 14.65 -17.10
N GLY A 209 -2.86 14.69 -16.40
CA GLY A 209 -1.89 13.60 -16.35
C GLY A 209 -1.07 13.43 -17.65
N LYS A 210 -0.95 14.48 -18.44
CA LYS A 210 -0.04 14.51 -19.59
C LYS A 210 1.32 15.04 -19.15
N LEU A 211 2.40 14.41 -19.63
CA LEU A 211 3.75 14.91 -19.42
C LEU A 211 3.92 16.31 -20.03
N ILE A 212 4.60 17.18 -19.27
CA ILE A 212 4.97 18.54 -19.67
C ILE A 212 6.48 18.67 -19.59
N GLY A 213 7.08 19.24 -20.65
CA GLY A 213 8.52 19.46 -20.71
C GLY A 213 9.33 18.19 -20.84
N ASP A 214 10.63 18.32 -20.58
CA ASP A 214 11.59 17.24 -20.65
C ASP A 214 11.79 16.58 -19.28
N PHE A 215 12.34 15.37 -19.27
CA PHE A 215 12.77 14.72 -18.03
C PHE A 215 14.01 15.43 -17.47
N SER A 216 14.04 15.58 -16.14
CA SER A 216 15.20 16.09 -15.43
C SER A 216 15.86 14.97 -14.63
N TYR A 217 17.15 15.12 -14.40
CA TYR A 217 18.00 14.17 -13.68
C TYR A 217 18.75 14.88 -12.53
N GLU A 218 18.26 16.06 -12.15
CA GLU A 218 18.84 16.78 -11.03
C GLU A 218 18.69 15.97 -9.75
N GLU A 219 19.80 15.76 -9.06
CA GLU A 219 19.82 14.93 -7.86
C GLU A 219 19.08 15.60 -6.71
N LYS A 220 18.25 14.81 -6.02
CA LYS A 220 17.59 15.17 -4.79
C LYS A 220 17.53 13.95 -3.88
N ASN A 221 18.37 13.96 -2.84
CA ASN A 221 18.40 12.86 -1.88
C ASN A 221 17.23 12.97 -0.89
N PHE A 222 16.58 11.84 -0.62
CA PHE A 222 15.50 11.71 0.34
C PHE A 222 15.97 11.10 1.65
N VAL A 223 16.99 10.22 1.57
CA VAL A 223 17.59 9.55 2.71
C VAL A 223 18.77 10.40 3.20
N ILE A 224 18.66 10.96 4.39
CA ILE A 224 19.75 11.71 5.00
C ILE A 224 20.68 10.71 5.70
N PRO A 225 21.94 10.56 5.27
CA PRO A 225 22.88 9.68 5.95
C PRO A 225 23.15 10.22 7.35
N TYR A 226 22.74 9.47 8.37
CA TYR A 226 23.03 9.81 9.74
C TYR A 226 24.48 9.43 10.07
N ASN A 227 25.37 10.41 10.11
CA ASN A 227 26.75 10.22 10.59
C ASN A 227 26.76 10.06 12.12
N ARG A 228 26.39 8.88 12.60
CA ARG A 228 26.76 8.47 13.95
C ARG A 228 28.21 8.01 13.93
N VAL A 229 29.05 8.66 14.67
CA VAL A 229 30.35 8.10 15.05
C VAL A 229 30.06 6.84 15.87
N GLY A 230 30.10 5.67 15.22
CA GLY A 230 29.99 4.36 15.88
C GLY A 230 28.62 3.65 15.86
N GLY A 231 27.69 3.94 14.98
CA GLY A 231 26.39 3.21 14.88
C GLY A 231 25.85 3.10 13.47
N ALA A 232 24.93 2.14 13.25
CA ALA A 232 24.23 1.99 11.99
C ALA A 232 23.48 3.27 11.60
N PRO A 233 23.34 3.59 10.30
CA PRO A 233 22.59 4.77 9.86
C PRO A 233 21.12 4.60 10.21
N ASP A 234 20.61 5.44 11.11
CA ASP A 234 19.19 5.60 11.31
C ASP A 234 18.68 6.63 10.29
N ILE A 235 17.67 6.25 9.54
CA ILE A 235 16.97 7.15 8.62
C ILE A 235 16.16 8.11 9.48
N ILE A 236 16.51 9.41 9.45
CA ILE A 236 15.63 10.44 10.00
C ILE A 236 14.60 10.74 8.93
N GLU A 237 13.39 10.26 9.14
CA GLU A 237 12.25 10.67 8.33
C GLU A 237 11.82 12.07 8.77
N ASP A 238 11.68 12.99 7.81
CA ASP A 238 10.91 14.20 8.03
C ASP A 238 9.46 13.75 8.33
N GLU A 239 9.00 14.03 9.54
CA GLU A 239 7.60 13.83 9.90
C GLU A 239 6.72 14.56 8.86
N PRO A 240 5.66 13.92 8.33
CA PRO A 240 4.77 14.59 7.41
C PRO A 240 4.12 15.77 8.14
N SER A 241 4.46 16.99 7.74
CA SER A 241 3.83 18.20 8.23
C SER A 241 2.37 18.20 7.81
N GLY A 242 1.47 17.69 8.66
CA GLY A 242 0.05 17.81 8.44
C GLY A 242 -0.88 16.64 8.78
N ALA A 243 -0.41 15.59 9.44
CA ALA A 243 -1.34 14.62 10.03
C ALA A 243 -1.77 15.15 11.41
N SER A 244 -2.96 15.76 11.50
CA SER A 244 -3.61 16.05 12.76
C SER A 244 -3.80 14.74 13.53
N ALA A 245 -3.08 14.59 14.65
CA ALA A 245 -3.25 13.51 15.58
C ALA A 245 -4.73 13.45 16.02
N PHE A 246 -5.39 12.36 15.67
CA PHE A 246 -6.65 12.01 16.28
C PHE A 246 -6.29 11.39 17.65
N GLU A 247 -6.30 12.23 18.70
CA GLU A 247 -6.18 11.75 20.08
C GLU A 247 -7.39 10.92 20.42
N SER A 248 -7.25 9.60 20.42
CA SER A 248 -8.16 8.72 21.13
C SER A 248 -7.74 8.73 22.60
N GLY A 249 -8.43 9.55 23.40
CA GLY A 249 -8.30 9.52 24.84
C GLY A 249 -8.74 8.16 25.40
N THR A 250 -7.79 7.38 25.84
CA THR A 250 -8.02 6.33 26.82
C THR A 250 -7.39 6.77 28.13
N GLU A 251 -8.24 7.18 29.08
CA GLU A 251 -7.86 7.36 30.48
C GLU A 251 -7.41 6.01 31.03
N GLU A 252 -6.11 5.82 31.21
CA GLU A 252 -5.59 4.78 32.10
C GLU A 252 -5.57 5.30 33.52
N SER A 253 -6.46 4.75 34.35
CA SER A 253 -6.45 4.93 35.80
C SER A 253 -5.18 4.33 36.41
N HIS A 254 -4.33 5.19 36.93
CA HIS A 254 -3.23 4.84 37.82
C HIS A 254 -3.77 4.11 39.07
N PHE A 255 -3.50 2.83 39.16
CA PHE A 255 -3.56 2.11 40.42
C PHE A 255 -2.14 1.77 40.87
N SER A 256 -1.64 2.51 41.85
CA SER A 256 -0.40 2.21 42.57
C SER A 256 -0.68 1.25 43.73
N PRO A 257 0.00 0.10 43.86
CA PRO A 257 -0.01 -0.65 45.09
C PRO A 257 1.09 -0.14 46.02
N GLU A 258 0.68 0.50 47.09
CA GLU A 258 1.50 0.83 48.27
C GLU A 258 2.12 -0.42 48.87
N ARG A 259 3.43 -0.37 49.09
CA ARG A 259 4.17 -1.32 49.91
C ARG A 259 3.80 -1.13 51.39
N ALA A 260 3.14 -2.09 52.00
CA ALA A 260 3.14 -2.24 53.43
C ALA A 260 4.25 -3.20 53.87
N ASN A 261 5.31 -2.61 54.42
CA ASN A 261 6.36 -3.30 55.13
C ASN A 261 6.19 -3.02 56.64
N ARG A 262 5.98 -4.07 57.44
CA ARG A 262 6.26 -4.22 58.90
C ARG A 262 5.86 -5.65 59.24
N GLY A 263 6.71 -6.56 59.69
CA GLY A 263 7.61 -6.52 60.84
C GLY A 263 6.90 -7.21 61.99
N LEU A 264 7.16 -8.47 62.18
CA LEU A 264 7.47 -9.19 63.42
C LEU A 264 7.68 -10.66 63.08
#